data_13cb8a1b5284bad7ab6c931ce530caf9
#
_entry.id   13cb8a1b5284bad7ab6c931ce530caf9
#
_cell.length_a   1.000
_cell.length_b   1.000
_cell.length_c   1.000
_cell.angle_alpha   90.00
_cell.angle_beta   90.00
_cell.angle_gamma   90.00
#
_symmetry.space_group_name_H-M   'P 1'
#
loop_
_entity.id
_entity.type
_entity.pdbx_description
1 polymer ?
#
loop_
_entity_poly.entity_id
_entity_poly.type
_entity_poly.pdbx_seq_one_letter_code
_entity_poly.pdbx_strand_id
1 'polypeptide(L)' 'ARAVAKETCPACGNPEMEYFTMQLRSADEGQTVFYECAKCGHTYSTNT' A
#
# COMPACT_ATOMS: atom_id res chain seq x y z
N ALA A 1 9.52 10.77 -1.35
CA ALA A 1 8.83 10.35 -2.57
C ALA A 1 8.35 8.93 -2.41
N ARG A 2 7.12 8.67 -2.81
CA ARG A 2 6.54 7.35 -2.69
C ARG A 2 6.58 6.65 -4.03
N ALA A 3 6.70 5.34 -3.98
CA ALA A 3 6.63 4.53 -5.18
C ALA A 3 5.17 4.29 -5.55
N VAL A 4 4.93 3.99 -6.80
CA VAL A 4 3.59 3.73 -7.30
C VAL A 4 3.53 2.29 -7.76
N ALA A 5 2.50 1.58 -7.33
CA ALA A 5 2.27 0.19 -7.73
C ALA A 5 1.06 0.11 -8.63
N LYS A 6 1.08 -0.88 -9.51
CA LYS A 6 -0.05 -1.10 -10.42
C LYS A 6 -1.10 -1.94 -9.72
N GLU A 7 -1.76 -1.34 -8.76
CA GLU A 7 -2.80 -2.01 -7.99
C GLU A 7 -4.09 -1.22 -8.16
N THR A 8 -5.16 -1.93 -8.43
CA THR A 8 -6.45 -1.28 -8.60
C THR A 8 -7.04 -0.94 -7.25
N CYS A 9 -7.40 0.31 -7.08
CA CYS A 9 -8.07 0.74 -5.85
C CYS A 9 -9.45 0.10 -5.75
N PRO A 10 -9.75 -0.61 -4.67
CA PRO A 10 -11.05 -1.24 -4.55
C PRO A 10 -12.18 -0.26 -4.27
N ALA A 11 -11.85 0.96 -3.92
CA ALA A 11 -12.89 1.95 -3.60
C ALA A 11 -13.30 2.77 -4.81
N CYS A 12 -12.34 3.25 -5.60
CA CYS A 12 -12.67 4.12 -6.73
C CYS A 12 -12.22 3.54 -8.07
N GLY A 13 -11.48 2.44 -8.06
CA GLY A 13 -11.06 1.82 -9.32
C GLY A 13 -9.85 2.45 -9.95
N ASN A 14 -9.11 3.27 -9.22
CA ASN A 14 -7.90 3.86 -9.73
C ASN A 14 -6.91 2.75 -10.11
N PRO A 15 -6.35 2.77 -11.31
CA PRO A 15 -5.46 1.68 -11.75
C PRO A 15 -4.10 1.68 -11.08
N GLU A 16 -3.79 2.72 -10.32
CA GLU A 16 -2.50 2.83 -9.65
C GLU A 16 -2.71 3.31 -8.23
N MET A 17 -1.87 2.83 -7.33
CA MET A 17 -1.89 3.28 -5.95
C MET A 17 -0.46 3.51 -5.48
N GLU A 18 -0.29 4.47 -4.58
CA GLU A 18 0.98 4.67 -3.95
C GLU A 18 1.20 3.60 -2.90
N TYR A 19 2.44 3.22 -2.71
CA TYR A 19 2.74 2.23 -1.70
C TYR A 19 4.03 2.58 -0.98
N PHE A 20 4.14 2.07 0.23
CA PHE A 20 5.36 2.21 1.01
C PHE A 20 5.44 1.02 1.96
N THR A 21 6.66 0.68 2.35
CA THR A 21 6.87 -0.45 3.23
C THR A 21 7.25 0.05 4.62
N MET A 22 6.82 -0.69 5.62
CA MET A 22 7.22 -0.43 6.98
C MET A 22 7.78 -1.68 7.58
N GLN A 23 8.91 -1.53 8.27
CA GLN A 23 9.50 -2.63 8.99
C GLN A 23 9.18 -2.45 10.46
N LEU A 24 8.34 -3.33 10.98
CA LEU A 24 8.01 -3.31 12.39
C LEU A 24 9.09 -4.02 13.16
N ARG A 25 9.31 -3.56 14.39
CA ARG A 25 10.37 -4.12 15.19
C ARG A 25 10.21 -5.59 15.48
N SER A 26 9.00 -6.00 15.71
CA SER A 26 8.73 -7.38 16.07
C SER A 26 8.37 -8.22 14.87
N ALA A 27 8.57 -7.71 13.68
CA ALA A 27 8.15 -8.43 12.48
C ALA A 27 9.20 -9.43 12.08
N ASP A 28 9.05 -10.61 12.59
CA ASP A 28 9.86 -11.71 12.09
C ASP A 28 9.30 -12.27 10.82
N GLU A 29 8.17 -11.77 10.39
CA GLU A 29 7.46 -12.36 9.29
C GLU A 29 7.56 -11.56 8.02
N GLY A 30 8.45 -10.60 7.96
CA GLY A 30 8.65 -9.86 6.75
C GLY A 30 8.10 -8.46 6.84
N GLN A 31 7.93 -7.85 5.70
CA GLN A 31 7.57 -6.44 5.62
C GLN A 31 6.08 -6.29 5.45
N THR A 32 5.55 -5.23 6.04
CA THR A 32 4.17 -4.84 5.80
C THR A 32 4.18 -3.77 4.72
N VAL A 33 3.39 -3.99 3.68
CA VAL A 33 3.28 -3.04 2.58
C VAL A 33 1.96 -2.31 2.72
N PHE A 34 2.03 -0.98 2.74
CA PHE A 34 0.86 -0.13 2.84
C PHE A 34 0.57 0.48 1.48
N TYR A 35 -0.70 0.47 1.10
CA TYR A 35 -1.16 1.06 -0.15
C TYR A 35 -2.10 2.21 0.16
N GLU A 36 -1.98 3.27 -0.61
CA GLU A 36 -2.82 4.44 -0.44
C GLU A 36 -3.24 4.96 -1.80
N CYS A 37 -4.54 5.12 -1.98
CA CYS A 37 -5.06 5.69 -3.21
C CYS A 37 -4.96 7.21 -3.17
N ALA A 38 -4.33 7.77 -4.18
CA ALA A 38 -4.16 9.22 -4.23
C ALA A 38 -5.45 9.95 -4.60
N LYS A 39 -6.44 9.23 -5.12
CA LYS A 39 -7.67 9.87 -5.58
C LYS A 39 -8.74 9.92 -4.50
N CYS A 40 -9.00 8.78 -3.87
CA CYS A 40 -10.08 8.71 -2.89
C CYS A 40 -9.58 8.62 -1.45
N GLY A 41 -8.28 8.41 -1.28
CA GLY A 41 -7.72 8.32 0.05
C GLY A 41 -7.89 6.97 0.72
N HIS A 42 -8.33 5.98 -0.02
CA HIS A 42 -8.49 4.64 0.54
C HIS A 42 -7.12 4.04 0.86
N THR A 43 -7.00 3.43 2.02
CA THR A 43 -5.73 2.82 2.41
C THR A 43 -5.97 1.39 2.87
N TYR A 44 -4.99 0.54 2.63
CA TYR A 44 -5.00 -0.80 3.17
C TYR A 44 -3.56 -1.31 3.24
N SER A 45 -3.39 -2.44 3.90
CA SER A 45 -2.06 -3.00 4.04
C SER A 45 -2.10 -4.50 3.79
N THR A 46 -0.96 -5.03 3.39
CA THR A 46 -0.81 -6.47 3.20
C THR A 46 0.51 -6.91 3.81
N ASN A 47 0.54 -8.17 4.22
CA ASN A 47 1.76 -8.80 4.69
C ASN A 47 2.28 -9.74 3.62
N THR A 48 3.55 -9.60 3.31
CA THR A 48 4.15 -10.51 2.34
C THR A 48 5.34 -11.25 2.91
#